data_43c75253df3db92cd5ea74a80e25d4a1
#
_entry.id   43c75253df3db92cd5ea74a80e25d4a1
#
_cell.length_a   1.000
_cell.length_b   1.000
_cell.length_c   1.000
_cell.angle_alpha   90.00
_cell.angle_beta   90.00
_cell.angle_gamma   90.00
#
_symmetry.space_group_name_H-M   'P 1'
#
loop_
_entity.id
_entity.type
_entity.pdbx_description
1 polymer ?
#
loop_
_entity_poly.entity_id
_entity_poly.type
_entity_poly.pdbx_seq_one_letter_code
_entity_poly.pdbx_strand_id
1 'polypeptide(L)'
;SQARAVITGGRVCVNGEVKKVIAEHVKEEQDAVTLDGKPLLFQKFVYFMLNKPAGTLSATRDPLGKTVLDLLSSEDRKKRNLFPVGRLDKDTEGLLFLTDDGVLSHQLISPRKHADKLYFAKLEREITQEDIALFASGMQVDEELTAMPAVLRYLTEEEKRAFLPEGGIA
;
A
#
# COMPACT_ATOMS: atom_id res chain seq x y z
N SER A 1 18.24 1.53 27.17
CA SER A 1 16.99 1.24 26.45
C SER A 1 16.30 0.00 27.09
N GLN A 2 15.02 -0.11 26.93
CA GLN A 2 14.21 -1.21 27.46
C GLN A 2 14.70 -2.58 26.97
N ALA A 3 15.09 -2.69 25.69
CA ALA A 3 15.67 -3.90 25.10
C ALA A 3 16.94 -4.36 25.83
N ARG A 4 17.84 -3.42 26.19
CA ARG A 4 19.05 -3.74 26.94
C ARG A 4 18.74 -4.44 28.27
N ALA A 5 17.82 -3.88 29.06
CA ALA A 5 17.46 -4.45 30.36
C ALA A 5 16.87 -5.87 30.24
N VAL A 6 16.07 -6.11 29.22
CA VAL A 6 15.46 -7.40 28.91
C VAL A 6 16.51 -8.46 28.56
N ILE A 7 17.48 -8.11 27.69
CA ILE A 7 18.56 -9.00 27.26
C ILE A 7 19.51 -9.32 28.44
N THR A 8 20.02 -8.29 29.12
CA THR A 8 20.96 -8.50 30.27
C THR A 8 20.28 -9.19 31.44
N GLY A 9 18.97 -9.04 31.59
CA GLY A 9 18.15 -9.75 32.57
C GLY A 9 17.96 -11.25 32.28
N GLY A 10 18.46 -11.76 31.13
CA GLY A 10 18.38 -13.16 30.76
C GLY A 10 16.99 -13.64 30.36
N ARG A 11 16.13 -12.73 29.93
CA ARG A 11 14.75 -12.99 29.47
C ARG A 11 14.65 -13.37 27.99
N VAL A 12 15.76 -13.22 27.25
CA VAL A 12 15.84 -13.53 25.82
C VAL A 12 16.58 -14.85 25.63
N CYS A 13 15.99 -15.73 24.82
CA CYS A 13 16.66 -16.93 24.32
C CYS A 13 16.79 -16.88 22.82
N VAL A 14 17.88 -17.41 22.30
CA VAL A 14 18.11 -17.69 20.87
C VAL A 14 18.34 -19.19 20.73
N ASN A 15 17.53 -19.85 19.93
CA ASN A 15 17.56 -21.31 19.73
C ASN A 15 17.48 -22.10 21.07
N GLY A 16 16.72 -21.59 22.03
CA GLY A 16 16.56 -22.20 23.36
C GLY A 16 17.62 -21.83 24.38
N GLU A 17 18.70 -21.15 24.01
CA GLU A 17 19.76 -20.72 24.92
C GLU A 17 19.56 -19.27 25.38
N VAL A 18 19.69 -19.04 26.71
CA VAL A 18 19.62 -17.68 27.27
C VAL A 18 20.80 -16.85 26.81
N LYS A 19 20.50 -15.70 26.20
CA LYS A 19 21.50 -14.74 25.72
C LYS A 19 21.46 -13.47 26.56
N LYS A 20 22.64 -13.01 27.02
CA LYS A 20 22.81 -11.81 27.86
C LYS A 20 23.67 -10.76 27.19
N VAL A 21 24.31 -11.11 26.07
CA VAL A 21 25.19 -10.22 25.29
C VAL A 21 24.37 -9.43 24.26
N ILE A 22 24.42 -8.11 24.34
CA ILE A 22 23.59 -7.21 23.53
C ILE A 22 24.03 -7.19 22.06
N ALA A 23 25.32 -7.41 21.80
CA ALA A 23 25.91 -7.34 20.47
C ALA A 23 25.98 -8.73 19.78
N GLU A 24 25.24 -9.71 20.26
CA GLU A 24 25.18 -11.02 19.61
C GLU A 24 24.42 -10.92 18.29
N HIS A 25 25.01 -11.47 17.23
CA HIS A 25 24.38 -11.49 15.92
C HIS A 25 23.34 -12.62 15.85
N VAL A 26 22.14 -12.27 15.48
CA VAL A 26 21.01 -13.19 15.25
C VAL A 26 20.69 -13.19 13.76
N LYS A 27 20.55 -14.37 13.17
CA LYS A 27 20.12 -14.54 11.78
C LYS A 27 18.59 -14.61 11.73
N GLU A 28 17.97 -13.55 11.22
CA GLU A 28 16.52 -13.32 11.25
C GLU A 28 15.69 -14.49 10.69
N GLU A 29 16.22 -15.20 9.68
CA GLU A 29 15.50 -16.28 8.99
C GLU A 29 15.81 -17.68 9.53
N GLN A 30 16.80 -17.81 10.40
CA GLN A 30 17.32 -19.11 10.87
C GLN A 30 17.19 -19.30 12.39
N ASP A 31 17.31 -18.20 13.14
CA ASP A 31 17.35 -18.28 14.59
C ASP A 31 15.97 -18.02 15.21
N ALA A 32 15.55 -18.92 16.10
CA ALA A 32 14.34 -18.76 16.87
C ALA A 32 14.61 -17.90 18.11
N VAL A 33 14.07 -16.69 18.13
CA VAL A 33 14.21 -15.78 19.27
C VAL A 33 12.94 -15.81 20.11
N THR A 34 13.10 -15.94 21.43
CA THR A 34 11.98 -15.86 22.36
C THR A 34 12.23 -14.84 23.47
N LEU A 35 11.17 -14.21 23.96
CA LEU A 35 11.15 -13.36 25.13
C LEU A 35 10.20 -13.99 26.17
N ASP A 36 10.71 -14.31 27.34
CA ASP A 36 9.96 -15.00 28.40
C ASP A 36 9.24 -16.28 27.90
N GLY A 37 9.92 -17.02 27.00
CA GLY A 37 9.38 -18.22 26.37
C GLY A 37 8.39 -17.98 25.22
N LYS A 38 8.01 -16.73 24.92
CA LYS A 38 7.12 -16.40 23.80
C LYS A 38 7.94 -16.07 22.55
N PRO A 39 7.62 -16.65 21.37
CA PRO A 39 8.32 -16.35 20.15
C PRO A 39 8.24 -14.87 19.79
N LEU A 40 9.39 -14.28 19.43
CA LEU A 40 9.47 -12.96 18.81
C LEU A 40 9.55 -13.17 17.30
N LEU A 41 8.47 -12.83 16.61
CA LEU A 41 8.46 -12.84 15.17
C LEU A 41 9.09 -11.53 14.67
N PHE A 42 10.22 -11.65 13.98
CA PHE A 42 10.78 -10.52 13.26
C PHE A 42 10.03 -10.35 11.94
N GLN A 43 9.39 -9.22 11.79
CA GLN A 43 8.73 -8.83 10.54
C GLN A 43 9.48 -7.63 9.97
N LYS A 44 10.26 -7.86 8.92
CA LYS A 44 11.11 -6.83 8.30
C LYS A 44 10.27 -5.68 7.79
N PHE A 45 9.22 -6.00 7.03
CA PHE A 45 8.28 -5.03 6.49
C PHE A 45 6.84 -5.45 6.78
N VAL A 46 5.93 -4.49 6.77
CA VAL A 46 4.49 -4.75 6.87
C VAL A 46 3.77 -4.25 5.63
N TYR A 47 2.70 -4.93 5.28
CA TYR A 47 1.89 -4.64 4.09
C TYR A 47 0.43 -4.66 4.48
N PHE A 48 -0.25 -3.55 4.22
CA PHE A 48 -1.70 -3.45 4.35
C PHE A 48 -2.31 -3.24 2.98
N MET A 49 -3.34 -3.99 2.68
CA MET A 49 -4.18 -3.81 1.52
C MET A 49 -5.45 -3.11 1.95
N LEU A 50 -5.63 -1.87 1.51
CA LEU A 50 -6.74 -1.01 1.87
C LEU A 50 -7.69 -0.86 0.69
N ASN A 51 -8.99 -1.04 0.92
CA ASN A 51 -9.99 -0.45 0.06
C ASN A 51 -10.21 0.99 0.53
N LYS A 52 -9.53 1.93 -0.13
CA LYS A 52 -9.59 3.34 0.26
C LYS A 52 -11.01 3.88 0.05
N PRO A 53 -11.66 4.43 1.07
CA PRO A 53 -12.95 5.08 0.90
C PRO A 53 -12.79 6.49 0.31
N ALA A 54 -13.85 7.01 -0.30
CA ALA A 54 -13.95 8.42 -0.67
C ALA A 54 -13.75 9.34 0.54
N GLY A 55 -13.34 10.57 0.30
CA GLY A 55 -13.15 11.58 1.34
C GLY A 55 -11.87 11.47 2.15
N THR A 56 -10.97 10.50 1.85
CA THR A 56 -9.69 10.33 2.53
C THR A 56 -8.50 10.67 1.62
N LEU A 57 -7.45 11.25 2.19
CA LEU A 57 -6.25 11.65 1.48
C LEU A 57 -5.21 10.51 1.45
N SER A 58 -4.62 10.25 0.28
CA SER A 58 -3.48 9.33 0.12
C SER A 58 -2.19 9.98 0.61
N ALA A 59 -2.12 10.26 1.90
CA ALA A 59 -0.99 10.92 2.56
C ALA A 59 -0.69 10.26 3.92
N THR A 60 0.52 10.48 4.42
CA THR A 60 0.92 10.02 5.77
C THR A 60 0.39 10.92 6.87
N ARG A 61 0.29 12.22 6.61
CA ARG A 61 -0.25 13.24 7.52
C ARG A 61 -0.86 14.36 6.71
N ASP A 62 -1.90 14.96 7.26
CA ASP A 62 -2.49 16.18 6.74
C ASP A 62 -3.08 16.98 7.92
N PRO A 63 -2.91 18.32 7.97
CA PRO A 63 -3.38 19.12 9.08
C PRO A 63 -4.90 19.34 9.09
N LEU A 64 -5.55 19.19 7.94
CA LEU A 64 -6.97 19.56 7.75
C LEU A 64 -7.84 18.37 7.37
N GLY A 65 -7.26 17.31 6.81
CA GLY A 65 -7.99 16.20 6.24
C GLY A 65 -7.63 14.84 6.86
N LYS A 66 -8.60 13.94 6.88
CA LYS A 66 -8.38 12.54 7.27
C LYS A 66 -7.53 11.85 6.21
N THR A 67 -6.48 11.15 6.62
CA THR A 67 -5.57 10.42 5.74
C THR A 67 -5.86 8.92 5.78
N VAL A 68 -5.32 8.19 4.81
CA VAL A 68 -5.42 6.72 4.75
C VAL A 68 -4.79 6.04 5.95
N LEU A 69 -3.78 6.65 6.59
CA LEU A 69 -3.21 6.11 7.82
C LEU A 69 -4.15 6.26 9.02
N ASP A 70 -5.07 7.21 9.00
CA ASP A 70 -6.06 7.38 10.07
C ASP A 70 -7.14 6.30 10.07
N LEU A 71 -7.18 5.46 9.03
CA LEU A 71 -8.05 4.28 8.94
C LEU A 71 -7.46 3.06 9.66
N LEU A 72 -6.16 3.06 9.91
CA LEU A 72 -5.49 1.98 10.64
C LEU A 72 -5.68 2.12 12.15
N SER A 73 -5.51 1.00 12.86
CA SER A 73 -5.48 1.02 14.32
C SER A 73 -4.35 1.92 14.86
N SER A 74 -4.51 2.47 16.05
CA SER A 74 -3.47 3.27 16.69
C SER A 74 -2.20 2.46 16.97
N GLU A 75 -2.32 1.15 17.11
CA GLU A 75 -1.21 0.23 17.34
C GLU A 75 -0.38 0.06 16.07
N ASP A 76 -1.01 -0.17 14.92
CA ASP A 76 -0.34 -0.34 13.64
C ASP A 76 0.38 0.94 13.21
N ARG A 77 -0.26 2.10 13.38
CA ARG A 77 0.32 3.40 13.06
C ARG A 77 1.57 3.76 13.87
N LYS A 78 1.60 3.42 15.17
CA LYS A 78 2.67 3.82 16.07
C LYS A 78 3.95 2.99 15.92
N LYS A 79 3.84 1.78 15.45
CA LYS A 79 4.97 0.83 15.41
C LYS A 79 5.86 0.99 14.18
N ARG A 80 5.37 1.62 13.12
CA ARG A 80 6.01 1.61 11.79
C ARG A 80 5.86 2.95 11.07
N ASN A 81 6.84 3.27 10.23
CA ASN A 81 6.78 4.45 9.35
C ASN A 81 6.05 4.09 8.05
N LEU A 82 4.75 3.84 8.17
CA LEU A 82 3.91 3.46 7.03
C LEU A 82 3.67 4.64 6.09
N PHE A 83 3.59 4.34 4.81
CA PHE A 83 3.21 5.29 3.77
C PHE A 83 2.39 4.60 2.67
N PRO A 84 1.55 5.34 1.93
CA PRO A 84 0.80 4.79 0.80
C PRO A 84 1.71 4.55 -0.41
N VAL A 85 1.49 3.42 -1.10
CA VAL A 85 2.16 3.06 -2.35
C VAL A 85 1.39 3.67 -3.52
N GLY A 86 1.83 4.83 -3.95
CA GLY A 86 1.10 5.65 -4.92
C GLY A 86 -0.01 6.48 -4.26
N ARG A 87 -0.85 7.05 -5.10
CA ARG A 87 -1.91 7.96 -4.65
C ARG A 87 -3.18 7.70 -5.46
N LEU A 88 -4.29 7.70 -4.78
CA LEU A 88 -5.62 7.89 -5.32
C LEU A 88 -6.11 9.27 -4.88
N ASP A 89 -6.87 9.94 -5.69
CA ASP A 89 -7.46 11.22 -5.34
C ASP A 89 -8.40 11.07 -4.14
N LYS A 90 -8.75 12.19 -3.52
CA LYS A 90 -9.55 12.20 -2.28
C LYS A 90 -10.84 11.41 -2.44
N ASP A 91 -11.52 11.60 -3.56
CA ASP A 91 -12.83 11.01 -3.81
C ASP A 91 -12.77 9.70 -4.64
N THR A 92 -11.57 9.30 -5.08
CA THR A 92 -11.35 8.01 -5.72
C THR A 92 -11.30 6.92 -4.67
N GLU A 93 -12.04 5.84 -4.89
CA GLU A 93 -12.10 4.66 -4.05
C GLU A 93 -11.28 3.52 -4.65
N GLY A 94 -10.93 2.53 -3.84
CA GLY A 94 -10.34 1.27 -4.30
C GLY A 94 -9.01 0.91 -3.67
N LEU A 95 -8.29 0.03 -4.36
CA LEU A 95 -7.08 -0.61 -3.85
C LEU A 95 -5.94 0.38 -3.65
N LEU A 96 -5.47 0.47 -2.42
CA LEU A 96 -4.26 1.19 -2.05
C LEU A 96 -3.43 0.36 -1.08
N PHE A 97 -2.16 0.16 -1.37
CA PHE A 97 -1.23 -0.48 -0.43
C PHE A 97 -0.64 0.54 0.54
N LEU A 98 -0.48 0.14 1.80
CA LEU A 98 0.29 0.87 2.80
C LEU A 98 1.42 -0.04 3.28
N THR A 99 2.65 0.47 3.36
CA THR A 99 3.82 -0.32 3.77
C THR A 99 4.91 0.58 4.34
N ASP A 100 5.92 -0.02 4.95
CA ASP A 100 7.20 0.59 5.30
C ASP A 100 8.34 0.10 4.38
N ASP A 101 8.01 -0.69 3.32
CA ASP A 101 8.96 -1.18 2.31
C ASP A 101 9.09 -0.19 1.14
N GLY A 102 10.10 0.68 1.23
CA GLY A 102 10.38 1.66 0.17
C GLY A 102 10.85 1.03 -1.15
N VAL A 103 11.49 -0.14 -1.09
CA VAL A 103 11.98 -0.83 -2.31
C VAL A 103 10.81 -1.37 -3.11
N LEU A 104 9.89 -2.09 -2.45
CA LEU A 104 8.66 -2.58 -3.10
C LEU A 104 7.81 -1.41 -3.61
N SER A 105 7.62 -0.38 -2.81
CA SER A 105 6.88 0.81 -3.22
C SER A 105 7.43 1.41 -4.51
N HIS A 106 8.73 1.62 -4.57
CA HIS A 106 9.39 2.15 -5.78
C HIS A 106 9.19 1.22 -7.00
N GLN A 107 9.21 -0.09 -6.80
CA GLN A 107 8.97 -1.05 -7.90
C GLN A 107 7.53 -0.95 -8.42
N LEU A 108 6.54 -0.78 -7.54
CA LEU A 108 5.12 -0.74 -7.91
C LEU A 108 4.69 0.59 -8.57
N ILE A 109 5.30 1.72 -8.15
CA ILE A 109 4.93 3.03 -8.70
C ILE A 109 5.82 3.49 -9.86
N SER A 110 6.99 2.88 -10.05
CA SER A 110 7.90 3.26 -11.13
C SER A 110 7.31 2.92 -12.50
N PRO A 111 7.22 3.89 -13.42
CA PRO A 111 6.74 3.65 -14.79
C PRO A 111 7.55 2.60 -15.55
N ARG A 112 8.83 2.44 -15.21
CA ARG A 112 9.74 1.48 -15.86
C ARG A 112 9.50 0.02 -15.46
N LYS A 113 8.73 -0.24 -14.39
CA LYS A 113 8.47 -1.59 -13.87
C LYS A 113 7.14 -2.17 -14.32
N HIS A 114 6.35 -1.40 -15.08
CA HIS A 114 5.09 -1.84 -15.71
C HIS A 114 4.12 -2.60 -14.79
N ALA A 115 3.95 -2.12 -13.56
CA ALA A 115 2.85 -2.59 -12.72
C ALA A 115 1.55 -1.94 -13.22
N ASP A 116 0.75 -2.70 -13.95
CA ASP A 116 -0.51 -2.22 -14.49
C ASP A 116 -1.47 -1.82 -13.38
N LYS A 117 -2.24 -0.77 -13.63
CA LYS A 117 -3.26 -0.26 -12.74
C LYS A 117 -4.57 -0.16 -13.51
N LEU A 118 -5.56 -0.91 -13.03
CA LEU A 118 -6.91 -0.88 -13.61
C LEU A 118 -7.76 0.11 -12.83
N TYR A 119 -8.39 1.04 -13.56
CA TYR A 119 -9.34 2.00 -13.03
C TYR A 119 -10.69 1.82 -13.71
N PHE A 120 -11.75 1.88 -12.92
CA PHE A 120 -13.11 2.03 -13.40
C PHE A 120 -13.53 3.48 -13.25
N ALA A 121 -14.01 4.08 -14.34
CA ALA A 121 -14.54 5.44 -14.35
C ALA A 121 -15.98 5.46 -14.90
N LYS A 122 -16.87 6.13 -14.17
CA LYS A 122 -18.21 6.43 -14.65
C LYS A 122 -18.17 7.76 -15.39
N LEU A 123 -18.55 7.74 -16.65
CA LEU A 123 -18.47 8.89 -17.54
C LEU A 123 -19.86 9.48 -17.79
N GLU A 124 -19.92 10.78 -18.11
CA GLU A 124 -21.17 11.47 -18.44
C GLU A 124 -21.62 11.17 -19.89
N ARG A 125 -20.69 10.77 -20.76
CA ARG A 125 -20.94 10.42 -22.16
C ARG A 125 -20.24 9.12 -22.55
N GLU A 126 -20.73 8.48 -23.59
CA GLU A 126 -20.06 7.34 -24.20
C GLU A 126 -18.68 7.71 -24.74
N ILE A 127 -17.74 6.78 -24.67
CA ILE A 127 -16.40 6.92 -25.27
C ILE A 127 -16.50 6.70 -26.78
N THR A 128 -15.73 7.50 -27.54
CA THR A 128 -15.63 7.37 -28.99
C THR A 128 -14.38 6.60 -29.41
N GLN A 129 -14.26 6.26 -30.68
CA GLN A 129 -13.04 5.66 -31.22
C GLN A 129 -11.85 6.64 -31.16
N GLU A 130 -12.12 7.95 -31.32
CA GLU A 130 -11.11 8.99 -31.14
C GLU A 130 -10.60 9.05 -29.71
N ASP A 131 -11.47 8.94 -28.71
CA ASP A 131 -11.06 8.88 -27.29
C ASP A 131 -10.13 7.68 -27.03
N ILE A 132 -10.46 6.50 -27.57
CA ILE A 132 -9.65 5.29 -27.44
C ILE A 132 -8.27 5.47 -28.10
N ALA A 133 -8.24 6.02 -29.31
CA ALA A 133 -7.00 6.29 -30.03
C ALA A 133 -6.12 7.32 -29.32
N LEU A 134 -6.75 8.36 -28.74
CA LEU A 134 -6.06 9.40 -27.99
C LEU A 134 -5.40 8.84 -26.72
N PHE A 135 -6.11 7.99 -25.97
CA PHE A 135 -5.53 7.30 -24.80
C PHE A 135 -4.36 6.39 -25.21
N ALA A 136 -4.51 5.65 -26.32
CA ALA A 136 -3.46 4.73 -26.80
C ALA A 136 -2.19 5.45 -27.25
N SER A 137 -2.29 6.69 -27.74
CA SER A 137 -1.13 7.50 -28.16
C SER A 137 -0.50 8.29 -27.01
N GLY A 138 -1.19 8.41 -25.89
CA GLY A 138 -0.91 9.42 -24.87
C GLY A 138 -1.45 10.79 -25.27
N MET A 139 -1.76 11.62 -24.28
CA MET A 139 -2.37 12.92 -24.53
C MET A 139 -1.76 14.02 -23.66
N GLN A 140 -1.75 15.23 -24.17
CA GLN A 140 -1.51 16.42 -23.37
C GLN A 140 -2.77 16.76 -22.59
N VAL A 141 -2.70 16.72 -21.27
CA VAL A 141 -3.84 16.97 -20.37
C VAL A 141 -3.98 18.47 -20.10
N ASP A 142 -2.83 19.14 -19.87
CA ASP A 142 -2.71 20.59 -19.72
C ASP A 142 -1.34 21.06 -20.21
N GLU A 143 -0.98 22.31 -19.94
CA GLU A 143 0.29 22.92 -20.41
C GLU A 143 1.53 22.20 -19.85
N GLU A 144 1.44 21.58 -18.68
CA GLU A 144 2.58 20.95 -17.96
C GLU A 144 2.52 19.43 -17.98
N LEU A 145 1.34 18.82 -18.13
CA LEU A 145 1.11 17.39 -17.96
C LEU A 145 0.82 16.69 -19.28
N THR A 146 1.70 15.78 -19.66
CA THR A 146 1.45 14.81 -20.73
C THR A 146 1.22 13.43 -20.12
N ALA A 147 0.03 12.87 -20.35
CA ALA A 147 -0.31 11.52 -19.93
C ALA A 147 0.39 10.49 -20.83
N MET A 148 0.93 9.44 -20.22
CA MET A 148 1.49 8.32 -20.96
C MET A 148 0.40 7.53 -21.68
N PRO A 149 0.75 6.74 -22.72
CA PRO A 149 -0.18 5.82 -23.36
C PRO A 149 -0.88 4.91 -22.35
N ALA A 150 -2.20 4.78 -22.53
CA ALA A 150 -3.04 3.93 -21.68
C ALA A 150 -4.10 3.21 -22.51
N VAL A 151 -4.64 2.12 -21.99
CA VAL A 151 -5.74 1.39 -22.63
C VAL A 151 -7.06 1.90 -22.08
N LEU A 152 -7.88 2.49 -22.94
CA LEU A 152 -9.27 2.84 -22.65
C LEU A 152 -10.19 1.83 -23.34
N ARG A 153 -11.12 1.23 -22.60
CA ARG A 153 -12.08 0.28 -23.14
C ARG A 153 -13.37 0.25 -22.33
N TYR A 154 -14.41 -0.26 -22.92
CA TYR A 154 -15.62 -0.59 -22.17
C TYR A 154 -15.38 -1.76 -21.20
N LEU A 155 -16.21 -1.83 -20.17
CA LEU A 155 -16.25 -2.97 -19.27
C LEU A 155 -16.69 -4.23 -20.02
N THR A 156 -16.10 -5.37 -19.65
CA THR A 156 -16.64 -6.68 -20.03
C THR A 156 -17.93 -6.95 -19.25
N GLU A 157 -18.73 -7.92 -19.67
CA GLU A 157 -19.96 -8.31 -18.97
C GLU A 157 -19.69 -8.84 -17.55
N GLU A 158 -18.53 -9.43 -17.32
CA GLU A 158 -18.11 -9.87 -15.99
C GLU A 158 -17.77 -8.67 -15.09
N GLU A 159 -17.03 -7.71 -15.61
CA GLU A 159 -16.67 -6.48 -14.90
C GLU A 159 -17.90 -5.62 -14.59
N LYS A 160 -18.88 -5.54 -15.51
CA LYS A 160 -20.15 -4.87 -15.25
C LYS A 160 -20.86 -5.47 -14.04
N ARG A 161 -20.94 -6.79 -13.94
CA ARG A 161 -21.54 -7.47 -12.79
C ARG A 161 -20.79 -7.22 -11.48
N ALA A 162 -19.47 -7.08 -11.56
CA ALA A 162 -18.63 -6.83 -10.38
C ALA A 162 -18.71 -5.37 -9.89
N PHE A 163 -18.74 -4.41 -10.82
CA PHE A 163 -18.65 -2.98 -10.49
C PHE A 163 -20.00 -2.23 -10.50
N LEU A 164 -21.00 -2.78 -11.19
CA LEU A 164 -22.35 -2.19 -11.24
C LEU A 164 -23.33 -3.11 -10.51
N PRO A 165 -23.66 -2.85 -9.24
CA PRO A 165 -24.65 -3.65 -8.52
C PRO A 165 -26.00 -3.57 -9.22
N GLU A 166 -26.80 -4.65 -9.13
CA GLU A 166 -28.13 -4.76 -9.75
C GLU A 166 -28.98 -3.51 -9.43
N GLY A 167 -29.35 -2.77 -10.49
CA GLY A 167 -30.12 -1.52 -10.39
C GLY A 167 -29.31 -0.24 -10.63
N GLY A 168 -28.02 -0.31 -10.87
CA GLY A 168 -27.20 0.82 -11.32
C GLY A 168 -27.46 1.13 -12.78
N ILE A 169 -27.96 2.33 -13.08
CA ILE A 169 -28.14 2.85 -14.44
C ILE A 169 -26.75 2.88 -15.11
N ALA A 170 -26.63 2.20 -16.24
CA ALA A 170 -25.45 2.26 -17.11
C ALA A 170 -25.30 3.66 -17.71
#